data_0f4a202ba09701f489c045682222cca6
#
_entry.id   0f4a202ba09701f489c045682222cca6
#
_cell.length_a   1.000
_cell.length_b   1.000
_cell.length_c   1.000
_cell.angle_alpha   90.00
_cell.angle_beta   90.00
_cell.angle_gamma   90.00
#
_symmetry.space_group_name_H-M   'P 1'
#
loop_
_entity.id
_entity.type
_entity.pdbx_description
1 polymer ?
#
loop_
_entity_poly.entity_id
_entity_poly.type
_entity_poly.pdbx_seq_one_letter_code
_entity_poly.pdbx_strand_id
1 'polypeptide(L)'
;KQLAGNGSNPDPDPDPNPSGYAGRIEIPKLKGGSMNIFHTWTTTENGKKTVTYSYEYDCTKKHVRWVALTFDNVTSQKNVDRKDDYKPDTNIPAQYRTDKQDYYSPYNRGHMVASSDRLYSREANSQTFYYSNISPQLITGFNEGGSTWDAIENKVQEWAKVSNPQDTTYIVKGTSIDYAILETGTYGVKIPKYYFSTILSYKNGQYKAIGFYIEHKSDKSKNIKACAKSIDELESITGLDFYHNLPDEIETAVEANYKESDWSW
;
A
#
# COMPACT_ATOMS: atom_id res chain seq x y z
N LYS A 1 -29.24 -16.66 -2.31
CA LYS A 1 -29.71 -15.34 -1.87
C LYS A 1 -28.62 -14.36 -2.32
N GLN A 2 -28.93 -13.57 -3.35
CA GLN A 2 -28.12 -12.42 -3.72
C GLN A 2 -28.03 -11.50 -2.52
N LEU A 3 -26.85 -11.36 -1.94
CA LEU A 3 -26.52 -10.20 -1.12
C LEU A 3 -26.43 -9.02 -2.07
N ALA A 4 -27.56 -8.36 -2.32
CA ALA A 4 -27.57 -7.04 -2.87
C ALA A 4 -26.91 -6.12 -1.84
N GLY A 5 -25.58 -6.01 -1.90
CA GLY A 5 -24.89 -4.91 -1.33
C GLY A 5 -25.40 -3.67 -2.05
N ASN A 6 -26.16 -2.83 -1.37
CA ASN A 6 -26.42 -1.49 -1.83
C ASN A 6 -25.06 -0.87 -2.13
N GLY A 7 -24.79 -0.66 -3.41
CA GLY A 7 -23.52 -0.12 -3.91
C GLY A 7 -23.38 1.37 -3.69
N SER A 8 -23.42 1.77 -2.46
CA SER A 8 -22.75 2.97 -1.99
C SER A 8 -21.48 2.48 -1.32
N ASN A 9 -20.35 2.74 -1.97
CA ASN A 9 -19.08 2.84 -1.27
C ASN A 9 -19.41 3.54 0.05
N PRO A 10 -19.13 2.98 1.25
CA PRO A 10 -19.37 3.69 2.48
C PRO A 10 -18.69 5.04 2.33
N ASP A 11 -19.51 6.09 2.20
CA ASP A 11 -19.04 7.47 2.09
C ASP A 11 -18.07 7.64 3.27
N PRO A 12 -16.82 8.00 3.06
CA PRO A 12 -15.92 8.24 4.17
C PRO A 12 -16.50 9.42 4.93
N ASP A 13 -17.34 9.11 5.91
CA ASP A 13 -17.87 10.08 6.86
C ASP A 13 -16.67 10.88 7.36
N PRO A 14 -16.75 12.20 7.42
CA PRO A 14 -15.73 13.04 8.01
C PRO A 14 -15.65 12.76 9.51
N ASP A 15 -15.27 11.55 9.89
CA ASP A 15 -14.99 11.21 11.28
C ASP A 15 -13.70 11.93 11.67
N PRO A 16 -13.76 12.91 12.57
CA PRO A 16 -12.59 13.58 13.10
C PRO A 16 -11.72 12.63 13.95
N ASN A 17 -12.19 11.38 14.16
CA ASN A 17 -11.47 10.37 14.92
C ASN A 17 -10.58 9.53 13.97
N PRO A 18 -9.23 9.59 14.10
CA PRO A 18 -8.33 8.76 13.29
C PRO A 18 -8.65 7.26 13.34
N SER A 19 -9.30 6.78 14.39
CA SER A 19 -9.73 5.39 14.55
C SER A 19 -10.85 4.98 13.58
N GLY A 20 -11.65 5.92 13.07
CA GLY A 20 -12.72 5.63 12.10
C GLY A 20 -12.21 5.03 10.79
N TYR A 21 -11.03 5.43 10.36
CA TYR A 21 -10.40 4.89 9.15
C TYR A 21 -9.93 3.44 9.29
N ALA A 22 -9.69 2.95 10.50
CA ALA A 22 -9.28 1.57 10.74
C ALA A 22 -10.33 0.52 10.32
N GLY A 23 -11.60 0.92 10.19
CA GLY A 23 -12.69 0.07 9.71
C GLY A 23 -12.79 -0.05 8.18
N ARG A 24 -11.93 0.59 7.40
CA ARG A 24 -11.95 0.49 5.94
C ARG A 24 -11.40 -0.86 5.46
N ILE A 25 -11.90 -1.33 4.34
CA ILE A 25 -11.58 -2.67 3.80
C ILE A 25 -10.09 -2.86 3.55
N GLU A 26 -9.40 -1.83 3.04
CA GLU A 26 -7.97 -1.90 2.73
C GLU A 26 -7.05 -1.94 3.96
N ILE A 27 -7.57 -1.63 5.14
CA ILE A 27 -6.73 -1.52 6.34
C ILE A 27 -6.50 -2.89 6.96
N PRO A 28 -5.27 -3.40 7.01
CA PRO A 28 -4.93 -4.60 7.77
C PRO A 28 -5.21 -4.39 9.25
N LYS A 29 -5.43 -5.48 9.97
CA LYS A 29 -5.56 -5.42 11.42
C LYS A 29 -4.34 -4.73 12.03
N LEU A 30 -4.59 -3.66 12.77
CA LEU A 30 -3.52 -2.85 13.36
C LEU A 30 -2.75 -3.63 14.41
N LYS A 31 -1.42 -3.52 14.41
CA LYS A 31 -0.60 -3.99 15.51
C LYS A 31 -0.84 -3.18 16.77
N GLY A 32 -1.06 -1.87 16.60
CA GLY A 32 -1.34 -0.96 17.69
C GLY A 32 -0.19 -0.77 18.68
N GLY A 33 -0.48 -0.15 19.81
CA GLY A 33 0.52 0.18 20.84
C GLY A 33 1.19 1.53 20.59
N SER A 34 1.79 2.10 21.64
CA SER A 34 2.34 3.48 21.66
C SER A 34 3.50 3.73 20.69
N MET A 35 4.16 2.67 20.22
CA MET A 35 5.28 2.76 19.26
C MET A 35 4.85 2.49 17.81
N ASN A 36 3.57 2.29 17.55
CA ASN A 36 3.02 2.12 16.21
C ASN A 36 2.07 3.27 15.91
N ILE A 37 2.37 4.03 14.87
CA ILE A 37 1.56 5.18 14.46
C ILE A 37 0.71 4.76 13.27
N PHE A 38 -0.61 4.73 13.47
CA PHE A 38 -1.58 4.63 12.39
C PHE A 38 -2.02 6.04 11.98
N HIS A 39 -1.96 6.34 10.70
CA HIS A 39 -2.42 7.63 10.17
C HIS A 39 -3.03 7.47 8.78
N THR A 40 -4.00 8.33 8.47
CA THR A 40 -4.66 8.40 7.17
C THR A 40 -4.53 9.80 6.60
N TRP A 41 -3.89 9.90 5.44
CA TRP A 41 -3.84 11.11 4.65
C TRP A 41 -5.11 11.27 3.83
N THR A 42 -5.64 12.48 3.79
CA THR A 42 -6.87 12.83 3.04
C THR A 42 -6.69 14.12 2.26
N THR A 43 -7.48 14.27 1.21
CA THR A 43 -7.67 15.53 0.47
C THR A 43 -9.16 15.89 0.45
N THR A 44 -9.49 17.04 -0.09
CA THR A 44 -10.89 17.42 -0.36
C THR A 44 -11.05 17.59 -1.86
N GLU A 45 -11.80 16.66 -2.45
CA GLU A 45 -12.07 16.67 -3.89
C GLU A 45 -13.57 16.94 -4.13
N ASN A 46 -13.88 17.97 -4.91
CA ASN A 46 -15.26 18.37 -5.19
C ASN A 46 -16.13 18.54 -3.92
N GLY A 47 -15.54 19.06 -2.84
CA GLY A 47 -16.21 19.26 -1.56
C GLY A 47 -16.35 17.98 -0.72
N LYS A 48 -15.83 16.86 -1.16
CA LYS A 48 -15.82 15.59 -0.42
C LYS A 48 -14.43 15.24 0.08
N LYS A 49 -14.37 14.71 1.30
CA LYS A 49 -13.15 14.17 1.87
C LYS A 49 -12.77 12.87 1.15
N THR A 50 -11.58 12.83 0.59
CA THR A 50 -11.06 11.69 -0.18
C THR A 50 -9.80 11.15 0.50
N VAL A 51 -9.76 9.84 0.75
CA VAL A 51 -8.59 9.19 1.35
C VAL A 51 -7.50 9.06 0.29
N THR A 52 -6.32 9.60 0.60
CA THR A 52 -5.13 9.43 -0.23
C THR A 52 -4.49 8.06 0.01
N TYR A 53 -4.13 7.78 1.24
CA TYR A 53 -3.66 6.47 1.72
C TYR A 53 -3.58 6.48 3.24
N SER A 54 -3.50 5.27 3.81
CA SER A 54 -3.22 5.06 5.23
C SER A 54 -1.92 4.30 5.41
N TYR A 55 -1.32 4.39 6.58
CA TYR A 55 -0.12 3.64 6.93
C TYR A 55 -0.10 3.26 8.40
N GLU A 56 0.65 2.21 8.73
CA GLU A 56 1.10 1.93 10.09
C GLU A 56 2.63 1.95 10.13
N TYR A 57 3.19 2.83 10.95
CA TYR A 57 4.63 3.07 11.09
C TYR A 57 5.12 2.54 12.42
N ASP A 58 6.21 1.79 12.40
CA ASP A 58 6.88 1.30 13.60
C ASP A 58 8.03 2.26 13.99
N CYS A 59 7.83 2.98 15.09
CA CYS A 59 8.81 3.93 15.60
C CYS A 59 10.13 3.26 16.02
N THR A 60 10.09 2.01 16.50
CA THR A 60 11.30 1.28 16.92
C THR A 60 12.14 0.82 15.73
N LYS A 61 11.50 0.63 14.57
CA LYS A 61 12.15 0.25 13.32
C LYS A 61 12.51 1.47 12.46
N LYS A 62 11.93 2.63 12.79
CA LYS A 62 11.97 3.84 11.95
C LYS A 62 11.54 3.56 10.52
N HIS A 63 10.48 2.79 10.36
CA HIS A 63 10.03 2.33 9.05
C HIS A 63 8.53 2.05 9.05
N VAL A 64 7.91 2.27 7.90
CA VAL A 64 6.53 1.91 7.68
C VAL A 64 6.37 0.39 7.58
N ARG A 65 5.39 -0.16 8.31
CA ARG A 65 5.07 -1.59 8.25
C ARG A 65 4.32 -1.91 6.97
N TRP A 66 3.31 -1.13 6.68
CA TRP A 66 2.50 -1.21 5.47
C TRP A 66 1.86 0.14 5.15
N VAL A 67 1.48 0.30 3.89
CA VAL A 67 0.63 1.35 3.37
C VAL A 67 -0.58 0.72 2.71
N ALA A 68 -1.74 1.40 2.77
CA ALA A 68 -2.98 0.93 2.20
C ALA A 68 -3.68 2.06 1.45
N LEU A 69 -4.23 1.74 0.28
CA LEU A 69 -4.89 2.71 -0.58
C LEU A 69 -5.99 2.06 -1.41
N THR A 70 -6.91 2.89 -1.91
CA THR A 70 -7.96 2.45 -2.83
C THR A 70 -7.84 3.17 -4.16
N PHE A 71 -8.30 2.51 -5.22
CA PHE A 71 -8.62 3.16 -6.48
C PHE A 71 -10.12 3.07 -6.72
N ASP A 72 -10.72 4.22 -6.95
CA ASP A 72 -12.07 4.43 -7.41
C ASP A 72 -12.05 5.35 -8.65
N ASN A 73 -13.20 5.74 -9.15
CA ASN A 73 -13.29 6.60 -10.35
C ASN A 73 -12.70 8.01 -10.15
N VAL A 74 -12.51 8.48 -8.93
CA VAL A 74 -11.86 9.76 -8.60
C VAL A 74 -10.35 9.56 -8.46
N THR A 75 -9.94 8.65 -7.59
CA THR A 75 -8.52 8.43 -7.25
C THR A 75 -7.72 7.76 -8.36
N SER A 76 -8.39 7.17 -9.36
CA SER A 76 -7.76 6.63 -10.58
C SER A 76 -7.37 7.70 -11.62
N GLN A 77 -7.85 8.95 -11.46
CA GLN A 77 -7.62 10.00 -12.44
C GLN A 77 -6.17 10.48 -12.43
N LYS A 78 -5.72 10.95 -13.59
CA LYS A 78 -4.45 11.66 -13.74
C LYS A 78 -4.74 13.11 -14.14
N ASN A 79 -4.79 14.00 -13.17
CA ASN A 79 -5.07 15.42 -13.35
C ASN A 79 -3.82 16.30 -13.19
N VAL A 80 -2.75 15.74 -12.61
CA VAL A 80 -1.48 16.43 -12.38
C VAL A 80 -0.30 15.53 -12.74
N ASP A 81 0.84 16.13 -12.99
CA ASP A 81 2.10 15.40 -13.10
C ASP A 81 2.81 15.29 -11.74
N ARG A 82 3.68 14.28 -11.62
CA ARG A 82 4.56 14.12 -10.47
C ARG A 82 5.35 15.39 -10.22
N LYS A 83 5.42 15.78 -8.95
CA LYS A 83 6.32 16.84 -8.49
C LYS A 83 6.93 16.41 -7.16
N ASP A 84 8.25 16.29 -7.15
CA ASP A 84 8.99 15.92 -5.96
C ASP A 84 8.80 16.96 -4.85
N ASP A 85 8.39 16.49 -3.67
CA ASP A 85 8.07 17.31 -2.50
C ASP A 85 8.41 16.57 -1.20
N TYR A 86 9.62 16.00 -1.13
CA TYR A 86 10.08 15.20 0.00
C TYR A 86 10.11 16.01 1.30
N LYS A 87 9.51 15.47 2.35
CA LYS A 87 9.37 16.15 3.64
C LYS A 87 9.18 15.17 4.80
N PRO A 88 9.64 15.54 6.02
CA PRO A 88 9.36 14.75 7.22
C PRO A 88 7.88 14.72 7.55
N ASP A 89 7.42 13.57 8.06
CA ASP A 89 6.05 13.42 8.55
C ASP A 89 5.95 13.80 10.02
N THR A 90 5.25 14.88 10.31
CA THR A 90 5.10 15.39 11.68
C THR A 90 4.12 14.59 12.55
N ASN A 91 3.37 13.63 11.97
CA ASN A 91 2.57 12.69 12.75
C ASN A 91 3.44 11.67 13.50
N ILE A 92 4.71 11.52 13.09
CA ILE A 92 5.68 10.67 13.76
C ILE A 92 6.51 11.53 14.72
N PRO A 93 6.72 11.10 15.98
CA PRO A 93 7.56 11.83 16.92
C PRO A 93 8.97 12.08 16.37
N ALA A 94 9.53 13.26 16.63
CA ALA A 94 10.76 13.75 15.98
C ALA A 94 11.94 12.77 16.05
N GLN A 95 12.14 12.09 17.19
CA GLN A 95 13.23 11.12 17.38
C GLN A 95 13.10 9.84 16.53
N TYR A 96 11.91 9.57 16.00
CA TYR A 96 11.62 8.37 15.20
C TYR A 96 11.38 8.67 13.73
N ARG A 97 11.33 9.95 13.34
CA ARG A 97 11.18 10.36 11.93
C ARG A 97 12.40 9.93 11.12
N THR A 98 12.13 9.64 9.86
CA THR A 98 13.17 9.55 8.83
C THR A 98 13.24 10.86 8.05
N ASP A 99 14.40 11.13 7.45
CA ASP A 99 14.67 12.28 6.62
C ASP A 99 15.68 11.91 5.52
N LYS A 100 16.08 12.85 4.71
CA LYS A 100 16.96 12.65 3.55
C LYS A 100 18.23 11.83 3.86
N GLN A 101 18.86 12.05 5.00
CA GLN A 101 20.10 11.37 5.40
C GLN A 101 19.93 9.85 5.62
N ASP A 102 18.71 9.38 5.81
CA ASP A 102 18.44 7.96 6.04
C ASP A 102 18.53 7.11 4.74
N TYR A 103 18.59 7.78 3.58
CA TYR A 103 18.54 7.15 2.27
C TYR A 103 19.85 7.42 1.51
N TYR A 104 20.76 6.46 1.53
CA TYR A 104 22.09 6.55 0.92
C TYR A 104 22.46 5.25 0.20
N SER A 105 23.44 5.35 -0.72
CA SER A 105 23.90 4.19 -1.50
C SER A 105 24.24 2.99 -0.60
N PRO A 106 23.83 1.76 -0.98
CA PRO A 106 23.24 1.35 -2.26
C PRO A 106 21.72 1.54 -2.36
N TYR A 107 21.11 2.24 -1.41
CA TYR A 107 19.66 2.49 -1.35
C TYR A 107 19.30 3.90 -1.80
N ASN A 108 18.08 4.06 -2.32
CA ASN A 108 17.48 5.34 -2.56
C ASN A 108 16.08 5.44 -1.93
N ARG A 109 15.39 6.54 -2.18
CA ARG A 109 14.07 6.86 -1.65
C ARG A 109 12.98 6.12 -2.45
N GLY A 110 12.71 4.86 -2.09
CA GLY A 110 11.65 4.06 -2.69
C GLY A 110 10.29 4.40 -2.10
N HIS A 111 9.33 4.78 -2.96
CA HIS A 111 7.96 5.00 -2.53
C HIS A 111 7.27 3.66 -2.20
N MET A 112 6.48 3.64 -1.11
CA MET A 112 5.55 2.54 -0.84
C MET A 112 4.23 2.76 -1.59
N VAL A 113 3.55 3.90 -1.39
CA VAL A 113 2.52 4.37 -2.33
C VAL A 113 3.23 5.14 -3.42
N ALA A 114 3.20 4.63 -4.65
CA ALA A 114 3.87 5.29 -5.78
C ALA A 114 3.27 6.69 -6.04
N SER A 115 4.13 7.64 -6.41
CA SER A 115 3.66 8.97 -6.83
C SER A 115 2.64 8.87 -7.98
N SER A 116 2.84 7.92 -8.90
CA SER A 116 1.94 7.65 -10.02
C SER A 116 0.56 7.11 -9.60
N ASP A 117 0.43 6.59 -8.39
CA ASP A 117 -0.84 6.11 -7.85
C ASP A 117 -1.77 7.27 -7.39
N ARG A 118 -1.22 8.46 -7.18
CA ARG A 118 -1.90 9.61 -6.59
C ARG A 118 -1.72 10.89 -7.41
N LEU A 119 -2.10 10.81 -8.68
CA LEU A 119 -2.05 11.93 -9.62
C LEU A 119 -3.41 12.62 -9.81
N TYR A 120 -4.41 12.27 -9.02
CA TYR A 120 -5.75 12.88 -9.14
C TYR A 120 -5.78 14.32 -8.62
N SER A 121 -4.89 14.70 -7.70
CA SER A 121 -4.74 16.09 -7.27
C SER A 121 -3.29 16.41 -6.84
N ARG A 122 -2.95 17.70 -6.80
CA ARG A 122 -1.62 18.15 -6.38
C ARG A 122 -1.33 17.79 -4.93
N GLU A 123 -2.31 17.97 -4.06
CA GLU A 123 -2.19 17.64 -2.65
C GLU A 123 -1.99 16.14 -2.43
N ALA A 124 -2.78 15.30 -3.09
CA ALA A 124 -2.63 13.85 -3.01
C ALA A 124 -1.23 13.39 -3.47
N ASN A 125 -0.73 13.96 -4.57
CA ASN A 125 0.62 13.67 -5.05
C ASN A 125 1.69 14.10 -4.04
N SER A 126 1.57 15.30 -3.48
CA SER A 126 2.48 15.83 -2.45
C SER A 126 2.51 14.94 -1.19
N GLN A 127 1.39 14.36 -0.80
CA GLN A 127 1.30 13.47 0.36
C GLN A 127 2.11 12.18 0.18
N THR A 128 2.33 11.71 -1.05
CA THR A 128 3.17 10.52 -1.29
C THR A 128 4.65 10.74 -1.02
N PHE A 129 5.09 11.99 -0.84
CA PHE A 129 6.48 12.37 -0.59
C PHE A 129 6.83 12.55 0.89
N TYR A 130 5.92 12.29 1.81
CA TYR A 130 6.29 12.18 3.22
C TYR A 130 7.24 11.00 3.43
N TYR A 131 8.32 11.22 4.20
CA TYR A 131 9.29 10.15 4.47
C TYR A 131 8.68 8.94 5.18
N SER A 132 7.53 9.06 5.84
CA SER A 132 6.76 7.92 6.34
C SER A 132 6.27 6.96 5.26
N ASN A 133 6.21 7.42 4.00
CA ASN A 133 5.88 6.60 2.82
C ASN A 133 7.11 6.10 2.06
N ILE A 134 8.31 6.37 2.55
CA ILE A 134 9.56 6.10 1.84
C ILE A 134 10.34 4.99 2.54
N SER A 135 10.76 4.00 1.77
CA SER A 135 11.61 2.89 2.20
C SER A 135 12.98 2.96 1.54
N PRO A 136 14.05 2.62 2.26
CA PRO A 136 15.35 2.41 1.61
C PRO A 136 15.26 1.19 0.69
N GLN A 137 15.28 1.43 -0.62
CA GLN A 137 15.20 0.38 -1.64
C GLN A 137 16.50 0.36 -2.47
N LEU A 138 17.02 -0.83 -2.78
CA LEU A 138 18.18 -0.98 -3.62
C LEU A 138 17.99 -0.24 -4.94
N ILE A 139 18.96 0.60 -5.30
CA ILE A 139 18.93 1.39 -6.54
C ILE A 139 18.91 0.43 -7.73
N THR A 140 19.88 -0.50 -7.76
CA THR A 140 20.06 -1.39 -8.89
C THR A 140 19.22 -2.65 -8.79
N GLY A 141 18.34 -2.86 -9.74
CA GLY A 141 17.53 -4.08 -9.90
C GLY A 141 16.37 -4.23 -8.92
N PHE A 142 16.05 -3.18 -8.14
CA PHE A 142 14.87 -3.16 -7.30
C PHE A 142 14.05 -1.87 -7.51
N ASN A 143 14.54 -0.72 -7.06
CA ASN A 143 13.85 0.57 -7.22
C ASN A 143 14.28 1.29 -8.50
N GLU A 144 14.33 0.58 -9.61
CA GLU A 144 14.60 1.14 -10.94
C GLU A 144 13.61 0.58 -11.97
N GLY A 145 13.34 1.34 -13.01
CA GLY A 145 12.50 0.89 -14.12
C GLY A 145 13.04 -0.41 -14.74
N GLY A 146 12.14 -1.37 -14.94
CA GLY A 146 12.47 -2.67 -15.51
C GLY A 146 12.94 -3.73 -14.52
N SER A 147 12.93 -3.45 -13.22
CA SER A 147 13.09 -4.48 -12.18
C SER A 147 11.82 -5.33 -12.03
N THR A 148 11.94 -6.47 -11.35
CA THR A 148 10.76 -7.30 -11.06
C THR A 148 9.80 -6.59 -10.10
N TRP A 149 10.32 -5.81 -9.13
CA TRP A 149 9.47 -5.00 -8.25
C TRP A 149 8.71 -3.92 -9.03
N ASP A 150 9.38 -3.18 -9.90
CA ASP A 150 8.74 -2.20 -10.80
C ASP A 150 7.65 -2.86 -11.66
N ALA A 151 7.91 -4.06 -12.19
CA ALA A 151 6.93 -4.80 -12.97
C ALA A 151 5.70 -5.21 -12.14
N ILE A 152 5.88 -5.60 -10.88
CA ILE A 152 4.76 -5.88 -9.95
C ILE A 152 3.95 -4.60 -9.70
N GLU A 153 4.61 -3.49 -9.37
CA GLU A 153 3.94 -2.22 -9.09
C GLU A 153 3.13 -1.73 -10.30
N ASN A 154 3.71 -1.77 -11.48
CA ASN A 154 3.04 -1.38 -12.73
C ASN A 154 1.84 -2.28 -13.05
N LYS A 155 1.98 -3.59 -12.86
CA LYS A 155 0.88 -4.54 -13.11
C LYS A 155 -0.26 -4.38 -12.11
N VAL A 156 0.05 -4.24 -10.83
CA VAL A 156 -0.95 -3.98 -9.79
C VAL A 156 -1.68 -2.66 -10.06
N GLN A 157 -0.97 -1.59 -10.45
CA GLN A 157 -1.58 -0.32 -10.81
C GLN A 157 -2.50 -0.44 -12.04
N GLU A 158 -2.08 -1.21 -13.07
CA GLU A 158 -2.89 -1.48 -14.26
C GLU A 158 -4.22 -2.15 -13.88
N TRP A 159 -4.16 -3.19 -13.05
CA TRP A 159 -5.35 -3.89 -12.56
C TRP A 159 -6.22 -3.03 -11.62
N ALA A 160 -5.59 -2.13 -10.89
CA ALA A 160 -6.25 -1.35 -9.83
C ALA A 160 -7.09 -0.20 -10.39
N LYS A 161 -6.61 0.50 -11.41
CA LYS A 161 -7.31 1.67 -11.95
C LYS A 161 -8.69 1.31 -12.47
N VAL A 162 -9.66 2.12 -12.10
CA VAL A 162 -11.06 1.98 -12.49
C VAL A 162 -11.63 3.31 -12.99
N SER A 163 -12.61 3.24 -13.85
CA SER A 163 -13.38 4.40 -14.32
C SER A 163 -14.86 4.30 -13.98
N ASN A 164 -15.36 3.07 -13.76
CA ASN A 164 -16.75 2.85 -13.36
C ASN A 164 -16.92 3.24 -11.88
N PRO A 165 -17.85 4.14 -11.52
CA PRO A 165 -18.06 4.55 -10.11
C PRO A 165 -18.58 3.43 -9.20
N GLN A 166 -19.00 2.29 -9.74
CA GLN A 166 -19.40 1.11 -8.97
C GLN A 166 -18.22 0.19 -8.63
N ASP A 167 -17.08 0.39 -9.25
CA ASP A 167 -15.90 -0.44 -9.06
C ASP A 167 -14.93 0.22 -8.06
N THR A 168 -14.29 -0.61 -7.26
CA THR A 168 -13.24 -0.18 -6.33
C THR A 168 -12.19 -1.27 -6.23
N THR A 169 -10.92 -0.87 -6.11
CA THR A 169 -9.83 -1.79 -5.79
C THR A 169 -9.09 -1.32 -4.55
N TYR A 170 -8.61 -2.28 -3.78
CA TYR A 170 -7.99 -2.08 -2.48
C TYR A 170 -6.59 -2.69 -2.53
N ILE A 171 -5.57 -1.90 -2.16
CA ILE A 171 -4.18 -2.31 -2.24
C ILE A 171 -3.54 -2.15 -0.87
N VAL A 172 -2.73 -3.14 -0.48
CA VAL A 172 -1.80 -3.03 0.64
C VAL A 172 -0.41 -3.36 0.12
N LYS A 173 0.55 -2.48 0.40
CA LYS A 173 1.97 -2.76 0.19
C LYS A 173 2.69 -2.71 1.53
N GLY A 174 3.63 -3.58 1.74
CA GLY A 174 4.34 -3.61 3.01
C GLY A 174 5.70 -4.28 2.96
N THR A 175 6.27 -4.42 4.14
CA THR A 175 7.66 -4.82 4.31
C THR A 175 7.82 -5.84 5.42
N SER A 176 8.94 -6.54 5.41
CA SER A 176 9.26 -7.60 6.38
C SER A 176 9.89 -7.10 7.69
N ILE A 177 9.70 -5.83 8.06
CA ILE A 177 10.38 -5.25 9.25
C ILE A 177 10.08 -5.95 10.58
N ASP A 178 9.00 -6.71 10.65
CA ASP A 178 8.63 -7.43 11.86
C ASP A 178 9.30 -8.80 11.98
N TYR A 179 9.77 -9.40 10.89
CA TYR A 179 10.23 -10.80 10.88
C TYR A 179 11.51 -11.06 10.08
N ALA A 180 11.90 -10.17 9.16
CA ALA A 180 13.10 -10.35 8.35
C ALA A 180 13.72 -9.00 7.96
N ILE A 181 14.81 -8.65 8.63
CA ILE A 181 15.59 -7.45 8.37
C ILE A 181 16.81 -7.83 7.55
N LEU A 182 17.09 -7.08 6.47
CA LEU A 182 18.30 -7.21 5.67
C LEU A 182 19.50 -6.63 6.43
N GLU A 183 19.35 -5.38 6.87
CA GLU A 183 20.35 -4.69 7.69
C GLU A 183 19.73 -3.51 8.45
N THR A 184 20.52 -2.89 9.32
CA THR A 184 20.15 -1.65 9.99
C THR A 184 21.03 -0.52 9.47
N GLY A 185 20.40 0.52 8.91
CA GLY A 185 21.08 1.70 8.42
C GLY A 185 21.74 2.51 9.53
N THR A 186 22.65 3.40 9.14
CA THR A 186 23.48 4.21 10.06
C THR A 186 22.66 4.97 11.09
N TYR A 187 21.48 5.44 10.74
CA TYR A 187 20.60 6.22 11.62
C TYR A 187 19.48 5.39 12.26
N GLY A 188 19.62 4.06 12.24
CA GLY A 188 18.72 3.14 12.94
C GLY A 188 17.52 2.67 12.14
N VAL A 189 17.38 3.07 10.88
CA VAL A 189 16.31 2.58 9.99
C VAL A 189 16.50 1.10 9.71
N LYS A 190 15.48 0.28 9.93
CA LYS A 190 15.50 -1.14 9.58
C LYS A 190 15.20 -1.30 8.09
N ILE A 191 16.15 -1.86 7.35
CA ILE A 191 16.00 -2.12 5.92
C ILE A 191 15.39 -3.51 5.75
N PRO A 192 14.19 -3.62 5.14
CA PRO A 192 13.49 -4.89 5.06
C PRO A 192 14.18 -5.85 4.07
N LYS A 193 14.10 -7.15 4.37
CA LYS A 193 14.58 -8.20 3.49
C LYS A 193 13.57 -8.57 2.39
N TYR A 194 12.29 -8.33 2.63
CA TYR A 194 11.21 -8.64 1.68
C TYR A 194 10.21 -7.49 1.61
N TYR A 195 9.57 -7.42 0.44
CA TYR A 195 8.41 -6.55 0.19
C TYR A 195 7.24 -7.39 -0.29
N PHE A 196 6.04 -6.90 -0.06
CA PHE A 196 4.81 -7.49 -0.59
C PHE A 196 3.87 -6.43 -1.13
N SER A 197 2.99 -6.86 -2.01
CA SER A 197 1.86 -6.06 -2.51
C SER A 197 0.65 -6.97 -2.64
N THR A 198 -0.51 -6.51 -2.21
CA THR A 198 -1.79 -7.20 -2.41
C THR A 198 -2.74 -6.33 -3.21
N ILE A 199 -3.66 -6.94 -3.92
CA ILE A 199 -4.80 -6.27 -4.53
C ILE A 199 -6.06 -7.09 -4.30
N LEU A 200 -7.09 -6.44 -3.75
CA LEU A 200 -8.46 -6.91 -3.72
C LEU A 200 -9.24 -6.08 -4.75
N SER A 201 -9.79 -6.73 -5.75
CA SER A 201 -10.58 -6.10 -6.81
C SER A 201 -12.05 -6.35 -6.57
N TYR A 202 -12.84 -5.27 -6.50
CA TYR A 202 -14.30 -5.33 -6.57
C TYR A 202 -14.74 -4.67 -7.86
N LYS A 203 -15.10 -5.48 -8.84
CA LYS A 203 -15.56 -5.02 -10.17
C LYS A 203 -16.76 -5.83 -10.61
N ASN A 204 -17.74 -5.14 -11.21
CA ASN A 204 -18.98 -5.78 -11.69
C ASN A 204 -19.66 -6.65 -10.62
N GLY A 205 -19.63 -6.21 -9.35
CA GLY A 205 -20.25 -6.92 -8.24
C GLY A 205 -19.51 -8.15 -7.75
N GLN A 206 -18.26 -8.38 -8.18
CA GLN A 206 -17.47 -9.55 -7.82
C GLN A 206 -16.15 -9.18 -7.19
N TYR A 207 -15.77 -9.93 -6.16
CA TYR A 207 -14.49 -9.84 -5.49
C TYR A 207 -13.49 -10.86 -6.03
N LYS A 208 -12.24 -10.48 -6.16
CA LYS A 208 -11.08 -11.37 -6.34
C LYS A 208 -9.84 -10.73 -5.75
N ALA A 209 -8.91 -11.53 -5.24
CA ALA A 209 -7.68 -11.02 -4.65
C ALA A 209 -6.47 -11.83 -5.13
N ILE A 210 -5.31 -11.19 -5.09
CA ILE A 210 -3.99 -11.79 -5.32
C ILE A 210 -2.94 -10.97 -4.59
N GLY A 211 -1.86 -11.62 -4.18
CA GLY A 211 -0.71 -10.98 -3.58
C GLY A 211 0.59 -11.30 -4.32
N PHE A 212 1.62 -10.55 -3.98
CA PHE A 212 2.99 -10.72 -4.46
C PHE A 212 3.95 -10.61 -3.29
N TYR A 213 4.98 -11.47 -3.29
CA TYR A 213 6.02 -11.47 -2.28
C TYR A 213 7.39 -11.56 -2.96
N ILE A 214 8.30 -10.62 -2.66
CA ILE A 214 9.58 -10.52 -3.35
C ILE A 214 10.72 -10.22 -2.38
N GLU A 215 11.87 -10.86 -2.59
CA GLU A 215 13.08 -10.56 -1.85
C GLU A 215 13.69 -9.22 -2.31
N HIS A 216 14.17 -8.43 -1.34
CA HIS A 216 14.84 -7.15 -1.57
C HIS A 216 16.27 -7.38 -2.09
N LYS A 217 16.36 -7.72 -3.34
CA LYS A 217 17.61 -7.95 -4.07
C LYS A 217 17.48 -7.51 -5.52
N SER A 218 18.61 -7.41 -6.21
CA SER A 218 18.60 -7.13 -7.65
C SER A 218 17.92 -8.27 -8.40
N ASP A 219 16.81 -7.97 -9.07
CA ASP A 219 16.07 -8.90 -9.92
C ASP A 219 15.45 -8.14 -11.10
N LYS A 220 15.87 -8.49 -12.31
CA LYS A 220 15.37 -7.93 -13.58
C LYS A 220 14.67 -8.99 -14.45
N SER A 221 14.36 -10.15 -13.90
CA SER A 221 13.70 -11.23 -14.64
C SER A 221 12.30 -10.87 -15.10
N LYS A 222 11.63 -9.95 -14.39
CA LYS A 222 10.21 -9.57 -14.58
C LYS A 222 9.26 -10.77 -14.49
N ASN A 223 9.68 -11.84 -13.82
CA ASN A 223 8.84 -13.02 -13.62
C ASN A 223 7.90 -12.82 -12.43
N ILE A 224 6.91 -11.92 -12.62
CA ILE A 224 5.97 -11.55 -11.56
C ILE A 224 5.09 -12.73 -11.13
N LYS A 225 4.79 -13.67 -12.02
CA LYS A 225 4.00 -14.86 -11.67
C LYS A 225 4.69 -15.74 -10.62
N ALA A 226 6.02 -15.81 -10.64
CA ALA A 226 6.79 -16.53 -9.62
C ALA A 226 6.69 -15.89 -8.22
N CYS A 227 6.33 -14.60 -8.15
CA CYS A 227 6.14 -13.85 -6.92
C CYS A 227 4.69 -13.92 -6.39
N ALA A 228 3.75 -14.46 -7.20
CA ALA A 228 2.33 -14.47 -6.84
C ALA A 228 2.04 -15.41 -5.66
N LYS A 229 1.12 -14.99 -4.80
CA LYS A 229 0.66 -15.66 -3.59
C LYS A 229 -0.85 -15.48 -3.43
N SER A 230 -1.51 -16.43 -2.76
CA SER A 230 -2.82 -16.15 -2.18
C SER A 230 -2.68 -15.17 -1.00
N ILE A 231 -3.78 -14.58 -0.57
CA ILE A 231 -3.77 -13.71 0.62
C ILE A 231 -3.46 -14.53 1.87
N ASP A 232 -4.06 -15.72 2.05
CA ASP A 232 -3.76 -16.63 3.16
C ASP A 232 -2.27 -17.00 3.25
N GLU A 233 -1.60 -17.22 2.09
CA GLU A 233 -0.16 -17.46 2.07
C GLU A 233 0.61 -16.22 2.57
N LEU A 234 0.22 -15.01 2.16
CA LEU A 234 0.86 -13.78 2.63
C LEU A 234 0.60 -13.53 4.11
N GLU A 235 -0.58 -13.80 4.61
CA GLU A 235 -0.90 -13.73 6.05
C GLU A 235 -0.02 -14.66 6.87
N SER A 236 0.13 -15.90 6.41
CA SER A 236 1.02 -16.87 7.04
C SER A 236 2.48 -16.42 7.07
N ILE A 237 2.93 -15.70 6.04
CA ILE A 237 4.32 -15.18 5.95
C ILE A 237 4.49 -13.92 6.79
N THR A 238 3.54 -12.98 6.70
CA THR A 238 3.70 -11.63 7.25
C THR A 238 3.18 -11.47 8.68
N GLY A 239 2.26 -12.34 9.09
CA GLY A 239 1.53 -12.21 10.35
C GLY A 239 0.50 -11.07 10.34
N LEU A 240 0.24 -10.45 9.19
CA LEU A 240 -0.82 -9.47 9.02
C LEU A 240 -2.13 -10.18 8.71
N ASP A 241 -3.24 -9.55 9.06
CA ASP A 241 -4.60 -9.97 8.79
C ASP A 241 -5.17 -8.92 7.80
N PHE A 242 -5.20 -9.31 6.51
CA PHE A 242 -5.62 -8.43 5.43
C PHE A 242 -7.14 -8.47 5.28
N TYR A 243 -7.73 -7.41 4.79
CA TYR A 243 -9.14 -7.31 4.41
C TYR A 243 -10.15 -7.77 5.48
N HIS A 244 -9.72 -7.89 6.74
CA HIS A 244 -10.50 -8.37 7.88
C HIS A 244 -11.79 -7.56 8.15
N ASN A 245 -11.96 -6.44 7.50
CA ASN A 245 -13.19 -5.63 7.56
C ASN A 245 -14.21 -6.02 6.48
N LEU A 246 -13.91 -7.03 5.65
CA LEU A 246 -14.92 -7.67 4.80
C LEU A 246 -15.84 -8.57 5.63
N PRO A 247 -17.06 -8.85 5.15
CA PRO A 247 -17.85 -9.96 5.70
C PRO A 247 -17.07 -11.28 5.62
N ASP A 248 -17.05 -12.05 6.71
CA ASP A 248 -16.25 -13.28 6.88
C ASP A 248 -16.35 -14.26 5.70
N GLU A 249 -17.57 -14.43 5.12
CA GLU A 249 -17.77 -15.32 3.96
C GLU A 249 -17.04 -14.85 2.71
N ILE A 250 -16.97 -13.52 2.50
CA ILE A 250 -16.28 -12.92 1.35
C ILE A 250 -14.77 -12.96 1.59
N GLU A 251 -14.34 -12.56 2.76
CA GLU A 251 -12.94 -12.59 3.20
C GLU A 251 -12.35 -13.99 2.99
N THR A 252 -12.91 -15.00 3.63
CA THR A 252 -12.47 -16.40 3.49
C THR A 252 -12.39 -16.84 2.03
N ALA A 253 -13.37 -16.49 1.20
CA ALA A 253 -13.42 -16.92 -0.20
C ALA A 253 -12.34 -16.28 -1.07
N VAL A 254 -12.04 -14.98 -0.87
CA VAL A 254 -11.07 -14.24 -1.70
C VAL A 254 -9.62 -14.49 -1.29
N GLU A 255 -9.39 -14.88 -0.04
CA GLU A 255 -8.06 -15.05 0.53
C GLU A 255 -7.47 -16.43 0.28
N ALA A 256 -8.32 -17.45 0.23
CA ALA A 256 -7.91 -18.86 0.13
C ALA A 256 -7.10 -19.16 -1.14
N ASN A 257 -7.49 -18.60 -2.28
CA ASN A 257 -6.86 -18.89 -3.56
C ASN A 257 -7.06 -17.77 -4.57
N TYR A 258 -6.14 -17.67 -5.53
CA TYR A 258 -6.33 -16.91 -6.76
C TYR A 258 -6.29 -17.83 -7.98
N LYS A 259 -6.92 -17.40 -9.07
CA LYS A 259 -6.86 -18.08 -10.38
C LYS A 259 -6.09 -17.17 -11.34
N GLU A 260 -5.03 -17.68 -11.95
CA GLU A 260 -4.25 -16.89 -12.93
C GLU A 260 -5.13 -16.37 -14.07
N SER A 261 -6.11 -17.17 -14.52
CA SER A 261 -7.03 -16.79 -15.60
C SER A 261 -7.93 -15.60 -15.30
N ASP A 262 -8.06 -15.22 -14.02
CA ASP A 262 -8.88 -14.07 -13.62
C ASP A 262 -8.12 -12.74 -13.75
N TRP A 263 -6.82 -12.80 -14.04
CA TRP A 263 -5.93 -11.65 -14.12
C TRP A 263 -5.29 -11.53 -15.51
N SER A 264 -5.20 -10.30 -16.03
CA SER A 264 -4.57 -10.00 -17.34
C SER A 264 -3.05 -9.83 -17.18
N TRP A 265 -2.32 -10.91 -17.23
CA TRP A 265 -0.85 -10.94 -17.06
C TRP A 265 -0.09 -10.23 -18.17
#